data_1a7c5c54f74068dc494758a4c0499478
#
_entry.id   1a7c5c54f74068dc494758a4c0499478
#
_cell.length_a   1.000
_cell.length_b   1.000
_cell.length_c   1.000
_cell.angle_alpha   90.00
_cell.angle_beta   90.00
_cell.angle_gamma   90.00
#
_symmetry.space_group_name_H-M   'P 1'
#
loop_
_entity.id
_entity.type
_entity.pdbx_description
1 polymer ?
#
loop_
_entity_poly.entity_id
_entity_poly.type
_entity_poly.pdbx_seq_one_letter_code
_entity_poly.pdbx_strand_id
1 'polypeptide(L)'
;MSYVDEVIDLIVKENPDEPEFHQAVKEVLESLRVVIEENEEQYRKDALLERLVNPERQLKFRVPWVDDNGQVQVNTGYRVQFNSAIGPYKGGLRFHPSVNVGIIKFLGFEQIFKNSLTGLPIGGGKGGSNFDPKGKSDREVMAFCQSFMTELCKYIGADTDVPAGDIGVGGREIGYLFGQYKRIQGLYEGVLTGKGLTFGGSLARTEATGYGLLYFTNAMLKANDIDIAGKTIAVSGAGNVAIYAIQKAQQLGGKPVTCSDSTGWIYDPEGIDVELLKEVKEVRRERLTAYAEARPSAEYHEGKGVWTVKCDIALPCATQNELQLEDAKTLVANGVTAVAEGANMPTTIEATEYLQENGVLFAPGKASNAGGVATSALEMSQNSQRLSWTFEEVDSRLQGIMENIFANVDAAAKEYGFEKNYVVGANIAGFLKVVDAMNAQGIV
;
A
#
# COMPACT_ATOMS: atom_id res chain seq x y z
N MET A 1 25.46 21.81 9.89
CA MET A 1 24.20 21.06 9.72
C MET A 1 24.29 20.33 8.39
N SER A 2 23.90 19.08 8.30
CA SER A 2 23.93 18.38 7.02
C SER A 2 22.80 18.86 6.12
N TYR A 3 22.88 18.60 4.82
CA TYR A 3 21.82 18.98 3.88
C TYR A 3 20.47 18.36 4.25
N VAL A 4 20.47 17.13 4.70
CA VAL A 4 19.26 16.43 5.18
C VAL A 4 18.64 17.18 6.36
N ASP A 5 19.44 17.57 7.36
CA ASP A 5 18.94 18.29 8.55
C ASP A 5 18.31 19.63 8.17
N GLU A 6 18.97 20.40 7.26
CA GLU A 6 18.48 21.69 6.79
C GLU A 6 17.13 21.58 6.10
N VAL A 7 16.95 20.54 5.27
CA VAL A 7 15.68 20.31 4.57
C VAL A 7 14.57 19.83 5.52
N ILE A 8 14.90 18.99 6.51
CA ILE A 8 13.93 18.59 7.55
C ILE A 8 13.47 19.82 8.35
N ASP A 9 14.41 20.67 8.78
CA ASP A 9 14.09 21.90 9.51
C ASP A 9 13.24 22.87 8.68
N LEU A 10 13.54 22.97 7.36
CA LEU A 10 12.76 23.77 6.43
C LEU A 10 11.31 23.32 6.37
N ILE A 11 11.09 22.00 6.18
CA ILE A 11 9.73 21.44 6.09
C ILE A 11 8.93 21.62 7.38
N VAL A 12 9.55 21.45 8.54
CA VAL A 12 8.90 21.70 9.84
C VAL A 12 8.49 23.17 9.96
N LYS A 13 9.35 24.09 9.53
CA LYS A 13 9.08 25.52 9.60
C LYS A 13 7.97 25.96 8.64
N GLU A 14 7.95 25.43 7.42
CA GLU A 14 6.98 25.80 6.39
C GLU A 14 5.60 25.17 6.57
N ASN A 15 5.51 24.05 7.30
CA ASN A 15 4.29 23.28 7.50
C ASN A 15 3.99 23.04 8.99
N PRO A 16 3.86 24.06 9.83
CA PRO A 16 3.89 23.92 11.30
C PRO A 16 2.79 23.03 11.88
N ASP A 17 1.67 22.84 11.18
CA ASP A 17 0.49 22.10 11.64
C ASP A 17 0.37 20.70 11.02
N GLU A 18 1.47 20.15 10.47
CA GLU A 18 1.45 18.88 9.72
C GLU A 18 2.42 17.83 10.30
N PRO A 19 2.25 17.38 11.55
CA PRO A 19 3.19 16.50 12.24
C PRO A 19 3.40 15.15 11.54
N GLU A 20 2.35 14.57 10.93
CA GLU A 20 2.46 13.30 10.20
C GLU A 20 3.35 13.45 8.96
N PHE A 21 3.27 14.59 8.28
CA PHE A 21 4.13 14.88 7.13
C PHE A 21 5.58 15.10 7.55
N HIS A 22 5.82 15.83 8.66
CA HIS A 22 7.17 16.01 9.21
C HIS A 22 7.83 14.66 9.52
N GLN A 23 7.10 13.76 10.17
CA GLN A 23 7.59 12.44 10.53
C GLN A 23 7.96 11.63 9.28
N ALA A 24 7.10 11.60 8.28
CA ALA A 24 7.34 10.85 7.04
C ALA A 24 8.57 11.37 6.29
N VAL A 25 8.72 12.69 6.16
CA VAL A 25 9.91 13.29 5.52
C VAL A 25 11.17 12.94 6.29
N LYS A 26 11.14 13.08 7.61
CA LYS A 26 12.28 12.76 8.47
C LYS A 26 12.69 11.30 8.32
N GLU A 27 11.78 10.35 8.47
CA GLU A 27 12.05 8.91 8.37
C GLU A 27 12.65 8.53 7.01
N VAL A 28 12.10 9.06 5.93
CA VAL A 28 12.61 8.77 4.59
C VAL A 28 13.99 9.39 4.38
N LEU A 29 14.17 10.69 4.65
CA LEU A 29 15.45 11.37 4.40
C LEU A 29 16.57 10.84 5.30
N GLU A 30 16.29 10.50 6.57
CA GLU A 30 17.29 9.87 7.46
C GLU A 30 17.77 8.52 6.90
N SER A 31 16.86 7.70 6.37
CA SER A 31 17.20 6.41 5.76
C SER A 31 18.02 6.52 4.47
N LEU A 32 18.01 7.70 3.84
CA LEU A 32 18.69 8.00 2.58
C LEU A 32 20.01 8.78 2.78
N ARG A 33 20.36 9.10 4.01
CA ARG A 33 21.51 9.98 4.34
C ARG A 33 22.79 9.54 3.64
N VAL A 34 23.10 8.24 3.64
CA VAL A 34 24.30 7.70 2.99
C VAL A 34 24.35 8.04 1.50
N VAL A 35 23.25 7.90 0.78
CA VAL A 35 23.16 8.19 -0.66
C VAL A 35 23.20 9.69 -0.93
N ILE A 36 22.53 10.48 -0.07
CA ILE A 36 22.48 11.93 -0.21
C ILE A 36 23.84 12.55 0.04
N GLU A 37 24.58 12.10 1.07
CA GLU A 37 25.90 12.63 1.41
C GLU A 37 26.96 12.32 0.32
N GLU A 38 26.86 11.18 -0.35
CA GLU A 38 27.75 10.87 -1.49
C GLU A 38 27.58 11.85 -2.67
N ASN A 39 26.41 12.46 -2.82
CA ASN A 39 26.07 13.35 -3.93
C ASN A 39 25.68 14.77 -3.47
N GLU A 40 26.01 15.14 -2.23
CA GLU A 40 25.50 16.35 -1.57
C GLU A 40 25.72 17.64 -2.37
N GLU A 41 26.91 17.83 -2.94
CA GLU A 41 27.25 19.05 -3.69
C GLU A 41 26.30 19.26 -4.89
N GLN A 42 26.05 18.19 -5.65
CA GLN A 42 25.17 18.24 -6.82
C GLN A 42 23.71 18.41 -6.41
N TYR A 43 23.28 17.66 -5.38
CA TYR A 43 21.89 17.70 -4.92
C TYR A 43 21.54 19.07 -4.32
N ARG A 44 22.46 19.70 -3.59
CA ARG A 44 22.28 21.08 -3.11
C ARG A 44 22.17 22.11 -4.25
N LYS A 45 23.07 21.98 -5.23
CA LYS A 45 23.08 22.88 -6.39
C LYS A 45 21.76 22.87 -7.15
N ASP A 46 21.13 21.72 -7.25
CA ASP A 46 19.89 21.53 -7.99
C ASP A 46 18.63 21.64 -7.09
N ALA A 47 18.80 21.99 -5.81
CA ALA A 47 17.75 22.00 -4.78
C ALA A 47 16.89 20.71 -4.82
N LEU A 48 17.55 19.57 -4.98
CA LEU A 48 16.89 18.30 -5.26
C LEU A 48 15.95 17.88 -4.14
N LEU A 49 16.41 17.94 -2.88
CA LEU A 49 15.59 17.51 -1.76
C LEU A 49 14.43 18.46 -1.54
N GLU A 50 14.62 19.77 -1.68
CA GLU A 50 13.56 20.76 -1.58
C GLU A 50 12.46 20.51 -2.63
N ARG A 51 12.83 20.17 -3.87
CA ARG A 51 11.88 19.78 -4.91
C ARG A 51 11.21 18.45 -4.64
N LEU A 52 11.92 17.49 -4.03
CA LEU A 52 11.39 16.17 -3.71
C LEU A 52 10.36 16.20 -2.57
N VAL A 53 10.59 17.02 -1.54
CA VAL A 53 9.71 17.10 -0.35
C VAL A 53 8.57 18.10 -0.50
N ASN A 54 8.58 18.93 -1.53
CA ASN A 54 7.48 19.82 -1.85
C ASN A 54 6.62 19.23 -2.97
N PRO A 55 5.30 19.10 -2.77
CA PRO A 55 4.43 18.60 -3.83
C PRO A 55 4.36 19.59 -5.00
N GLU A 56 4.31 19.08 -6.23
CA GLU A 56 4.16 19.88 -7.44
C GLU A 56 2.85 20.68 -7.42
N ARG A 57 1.78 20.12 -6.81
CA ARG A 57 0.49 20.80 -6.68
C ARG A 57 -0.32 20.26 -5.53
N GLN A 58 -0.99 21.17 -4.81
CA GLN A 58 -1.97 20.85 -3.78
C GLN A 58 -3.33 21.47 -4.15
N LEU A 59 -4.37 20.67 -4.11
CA LEU A 59 -5.75 21.07 -4.33
C LEU A 59 -6.55 20.90 -3.06
N LYS A 60 -7.26 21.95 -2.66
CA LYS A 60 -8.24 21.95 -1.58
C LYS A 60 -9.52 22.57 -2.09
N PHE A 61 -10.62 21.87 -1.97
CA PHE A 61 -11.89 22.32 -2.52
C PHE A 61 -13.07 21.95 -1.62
N ARG A 62 -14.14 22.72 -1.74
CA ARG A 62 -15.40 22.50 -1.03
C ARG A 62 -16.24 21.47 -1.76
N VAL A 63 -16.84 20.55 -0.98
CA VAL A 63 -17.72 19.49 -1.48
C VAL A 63 -19.08 19.59 -0.81
N PRO A 64 -20.04 20.36 -1.37
CA PRO A 64 -21.40 20.44 -0.87
C PRO A 64 -22.23 19.29 -1.44
N TRP A 65 -23.07 18.66 -0.61
CA TRP A 65 -23.98 17.60 -1.01
C TRP A 65 -25.22 17.59 -0.11
N VAL A 66 -26.28 16.91 -0.53
CA VAL A 66 -27.56 16.87 0.19
C VAL A 66 -27.77 15.47 0.75
N ASP A 67 -28.02 15.39 2.04
CA ASP A 67 -28.31 14.12 2.73
C ASP A 67 -29.76 13.63 2.50
N ASP A 68 -30.06 12.47 3.06
CA ASP A 68 -31.39 11.84 2.89
C ASP A 68 -32.52 12.63 3.57
N ASN A 69 -32.19 13.54 4.48
CA ASN A 69 -33.15 14.42 5.14
C ASN A 69 -33.35 15.75 4.40
N GLY A 70 -32.67 15.93 3.26
CA GLY A 70 -32.73 17.18 2.47
C GLY A 70 -31.83 18.30 3.05
N GLN A 71 -30.93 17.99 3.99
CA GLN A 71 -30.01 18.97 4.56
C GLN A 71 -28.76 19.05 3.73
N VAL A 72 -28.26 20.27 3.54
CA VAL A 72 -26.98 20.52 2.85
C VAL A 72 -25.85 20.20 3.82
N GLN A 73 -24.98 19.31 3.41
CA GLN A 73 -23.74 18.97 4.06
C GLN A 73 -22.57 19.57 3.28
N VAL A 74 -21.48 19.91 4.00
CA VAL A 74 -20.28 20.46 3.37
C VAL A 74 -19.05 19.75 3.92
N ASN A 75 -18.31 19.08 3.04
CA ASN A 75 -17.02 18.47 3.33
C ASN A 75 -15.90 19.19 2.57
N THR A 76 -14.67 18.87 2.95
CA THR A 76 -13.47 19.37 2.26
C THR A 76 -12.85 18.23 1.47
N GLY A 77 -12.58 18.46 0.19
CA GLY A 77 -11.84 17.57 -0.69
C GLY A 77 -10.39 18.01 -0.83
N TYR A 78 -9.50 17.02 -1.01
CA TYR A 78 -8.06 17.23 -1.19
C TYR A 78 -7.54 16.34 -2.33
N ARG A 79 -6.59 16.87 -3.11
CA ARG A 79 -5.70 16.10 -3.99
C ARG A 79 -4.31 16.71 -3.94
N VAL A 80 -3.33 15.90 -3.59
CA VAL A 80 -1.91 16.25 -3.64
C VAL A 80 -1.29 15.50 -4.81
N GLN A 81 -0.88 16.24 -5.83
CA GLN A 81 -0.10 15.80 -6.97
C GLN A 81 1.36 16.02 -6.59
N PHE A 82 2.01 14.95 -6.09
CA PHE A 82 3.25 15.13 -5.35
C PHE A 82 4.46 15.18 -6.26
N ASN A 83 4.63 14.18 -7.12
CA ASN A 83 5.78 14.08 -8.01
C ASN A 83 5.40 13.31 -9.29
N SER A 84 5.66 13.88 -10.45
CA SER A 84 5.35 13.31 -11.76
C SER A 84 6.59 12.88 -12.56
N ALA A 85 7.77 12.88 -11.97
CA ALA A 85 9.02 12.61 -12.69
C ALA A 85 9.04 11.25 -13.39
N ILE A 86 8.37 10.24 -12.86
CA ILE A 86 8.33 8.89 -13.45
C ILE A 86 6.98 8.51 -14.08
N GLY A 87 6.02 9.42 -14.14
CA GLY A 87 4.73 9.19 -14.80
C GLY A 87 3.58 9.98 -14.18
N PRO A 88 2.35 9.77 -14.66
CA PRO A 88 1.16 10.41 -14.12
C PRO A 88 1.04 10.21 -12.61
N TYR A 89 0.53 11.21 -11.90
CA TYR A 89 0.30 11.07 -10.46
C TYR A 89 -0.62 9.88 -10.20
N LYS A 90 -0.26 9.03 -9.25
CA LYS A 90 -1.00 7.82 -8.91
C LYS A 90 -1.10 7.64 -7.42
N GLY A 91 -2.30 7.42 -6.92
CA GLY A 91 -2.56 7.11 -5.52
C GLY A 91 -4.02 7.23 -5.15
N GLY A 92 -4.39 6.56 -4.05
CA GLY A 92 -5.77 6.40 -3.63
C GLY A 92 -6.44 7.67 -3.12
N LEU A 93 -7.76 7.62 -3.08
CA LEU A 93 -8.63 8.58 -2.39
C LEU A 93 -9.08 7.95 -1.07
N ARG A 94 -8.91 8.68 0.03
CA ARG A 94 -9.34 8.26 1.38
C ARG A 94 -10.55 9.08 1.82
N PHE A 95 -11.67 8.41 2.15
CA PHE A 95 -12.82 9.06 2.77
C PHE A 95 -12.92 8.62 4.23
N HIS A 96 -12.49 9.52 5.12
CA HIS A 96 -12.47 9.27 6.56
C HIS A 96 -12.48 10.60 7.32
N PRO A 97 -13.18 10.69 8.48
CA PRO A 97 -13.27 11.95 9.25
C PRO A 97 -11.92 12.56 9.65
N SER A 98 -10.88 11.74 9.80
CA SER A 98 -9.53 12.20 10.17
C SER A 98 -8.76 12.88 9.04
N VAL A 99 -9.25 12.82 7.80
CA VAL A 99 -8.50 13.34 6.64
C VAL A 99 -8.33 14.85 6.75
N ASN A 100 -7.08 15.27 6.65
CA ASN A 100 -6.63 16.65 6.56
C ASN A 100 -5.47 16.77 5.55
N VAL A 101 -4.98 17.98 5.30
CA VAL A 101 -3.94 18.22 4.30
C VAL A 101 -2.61 17.52 4.68
N GLY A 102 -2.22 17.52 5.95
CA GLY A 102 -0.98 16.91 6.44
C GLY A 102 -0.97 15.40 6.20
N ILE A 103 -2.10 14.72 6.51
CA ILE A 103 -2.27 13.29 6.24
C ILE A 103 -2.18 12.98 4.74
N ILE A 104 -2.83 13.78 3.89
CA ILE A 104 -2.79 13.57 2.44
C ILE A 104 -1.38 13.83 1.87
N LYS A 105 -0.67 14.84 2.37
CA LYS A 105 0.73 15.11 2.00
C LYS A 105 1.65 13.96 2.40
N PHE A 106 1.57 13.51 3.65
CA PHE A 106 2.38 12.38 4.11
C PHE A 106 2.17 11.14 3.24
N LEU A 107 0.91 10.78 3.01
CA LEU A 107 0.58 9.61 2.18
C LEU A 107 1.02 9.78 0.72
N GLY A 108 0.93 11.01 0.18
CA GLY A 108 1.39 11.33 -1.17
C GLY A 108 2.91 11.24 -1.31
N PHE A 109 3.64 11.70 -0.31
CA PHE A 109 5.09 11.61 -0.25
C PHE A 109 5.58 10.14 -0.23
N GLU A 110 5.03 9.33 0.65
CA GLU A 110 5.36 7.90 0.68
C GLU A 110 4.99 7.17 -0.61
N GLN A 111 3.90 7.61 -1.27
CA GLN A 111 3.44 7.01 -2.51
C GLN A 111 4.45 7.16 -3.66
N ILE A 112 5.26 8.21 -3.66
CA ILE A 112 6.34 8.41 -4.67
C ILE A 112 7.26 7.19 -4.69
N PHE A 113 7.78 6.81 -3.53
CA PHE A 113 8.77 5.72 -3.42
C PHE A 113 8.15 4.35 -3.62
N LYS A 114 6.94 4.14 -3.13
CA LYS A 114 6.20 2.90 -3.37
C LYS A 114 5.93 2.67 -4.86
N ASN A 115 5.50 3.70 -5.57
CA ASN A 115 5.22 3.61 -7.00
C ASN A 115 6.50 3.41 -7.82
N SER A 116 7.58 4.10 -7.46
CA SER A 116 8.86 3.98 -8.15
C SER A 116 9.42 2.55 -8.12
N LEU A 117 9.23 1.83 -7.02
CA LEU A 117 9.68 0.44 -6.87
C LEU A 117 9.02 -0.50 -7.89
N THR A 118 7.80 -0.22 -8.33
CA THR A 118 7.09 -1.09 -9.28
C THR A 118 7.77 -1.18 -10.65
N GLY A 119 8.65 -0.24 -10.99
CA GLY A 119 9.25 -0.15 -12.31
C GLY A 119 8.32 0.40 -13.39
N LEU A 120 7.06 0.68 -13.05
CA LEU A 120 6.03 1.15 -13.98
C LEU A 120 6.00 2.69 -14.02
N PRO A 121 5.54 3.29 -15.16
CA PRO A 121 5.52 4.74 -15.35
C PRO A 121 4.35 5.39 -14.59
N ILE A 122 4.43 5.43 -13.29
CA ILE A 122 3.46 6.05 -12.38
C ILE A 122 4.17 6.91 -11.33
N GLY A 123 3.77 8.16 -11.23
CA GLY A 123 4.24 9.10 -10.23
C GLY A 123 3.53 8.96 -8.89
N GLY A 124 3.73 9.90 -7.98
CA GLY A 124 3.15 9.91 -6.64
C GLY A 124 2.05 10.94 -6.49
N GLY A 125 0.92 10.52 -5.95
CA GLY A 125 -0.18 11.40 -5.59
C GLY A 125 -1.09 10.77 -4.54
N LYS A 126 -1.88 11.59 -3.86
CA LYS A 126 -2.87 11.14 -2.87
C LYS A 126 -4.01 12.13 -2.79
N GLY A 127 -5.18 11.65 -2.39
CA GLY A 127 -6.33 12.53 -2.19
C GLY A 127 -7.30 11.99 -1.16
N GLY A 128 -8.38 12.70 -0.96
CA GLY A 128 -9.42 12.26 -0.05
C GLY A 128 -10.31 13.39 0.44
N SER A 129 -11.09 13.06 1.45
CA SER A 129 -12.01 13.99 2.12
C SER A 129 -12.25 13.58 3.56
N ASN A 130 -12.62 14.53 4.39
CA ASN A 130 -13.12 14.29 5.75
C ASN A 130 -14.56 13.72 5.78
N PHE A 131 -15.09 13.28 4.65
CA PHE A 131 -16.36 12.58 4.54
C PHE A 131 -16.27 11.18 5.15
N ASP A 132 -17.26 10.81 5.96
CA ASP A 132 -17.39 9.45 6.51
C ASP A 132 -18.49 8.68 5.77
N PRO A 133 -18.14 7.66 4.97
CA PRO A 133 -19.14 6.85 4.26
C PRO A 133 -19.89 5.86 5.17
N LYS A 134 -19.41 5.63 6.41
CA LYS A 134 -20.06 4.69 7.32
C LYS A 134 -21.45 5.17 7.70
N GLY A 135 -22.42 4.27 7.60
CA GLY A 135 -23.81 4.55 7.95
C GLY A 135 -24.55 5.46 6.96
N LYS A 136 -23.93 5.85 5.87
CA LYS A 136 -24.57 6.60 4.78
C LYS A 136 -25.28 5.68 3.81
N SER A 137 -26.41 6.14 3.27
CA SER A 137 -27.09 5.44 2.18
C SER A 137 -26.27 5.49 0.88
N ASP A 138 -26.56 4.57 -0.05
CA ASP A 138 -25.95 4.60 -1.38
C ASP A 138 -26.22 5.92 -2.12
N ARG A 139 -27.41 6.51 -1.89
CA ARG A 139 -27.80 7.80 -2.47
C ARG A 139 -26.94 8.94 -1.91
N GLU A 140 -26.70 8.96 -0.63
CA GLU A 140 -25.83 9.95 0.04
C GLU A 140 -24.38 9.83 -0.44
N VAL A 141 -23.84 8.60 -0.48
CA VAL A 141 -22.47 8.34 -0.97
C VAL A 141 -22.35 8.75 -2.44
N MET A 142 -23.36 8.44 -3.27
CA MET A 142 -23.38 8.85 -4.67
C MET A 142 -23.41 10.38 -4.81
N ALA A 143 -24.26 11.07 -4.05
CA ALA A 143 -24.34 12.54 -4.06
C ALA A 143 -23.00 13.19 -3.67
N PHE A 144 -22.37 12.66 -2.63
CA PHE A 144 -21.03 13.11 -2.21
C PHE A 144 -20.00 12.88 -3.32
N CYS A 145 -19.90 11.65 -3.86
CA CYS A 145 -18.94 11.30 -4.90
C CYS A 145 -19.11 12.17 -6.16
N GLN A 146 -20.33 12.43 -6.56
CA GLN A 146 -20.62 13.30 -7.71
C GLN A 146 -20.16 14.74 -7.47
N SER A 147 -20.43 15.29 -6.29
CA SER A 147 -19.97 16.63 -5.92
C SER A 147 -18.45 16.71 -5.84
N PHE A 148 -17.80 15.72 -5.21
CA PHE A 148 -16.35 15.61 -5.12
C PHE A 148 -15.69 15.56 -6.51
N MET A 149 -16.20 14.73 -7.41
CA MET A 149 -15.66 14.59 -8.77
C MET A 149 -15.91 15.83 -9.63
N THR A 150 -16.99 16.56 -9.40
CA THR A 150 -17.28 17.81 -10.13
C THR A 150 -16.11 18.83 -9.99
N GLU A 151 -15.46 18.87 -8.86
CA GLU A 151 -14.26 19.71 -8.68
C GLU A 151 -12.98 18.99 -9.13
N LEU A 152 -12.81 17.72 -8.77
CA LEU A 152 -11.58 16.97 -9.05
C LEU A 152 -11.36 16.73 -10.55
N CYS A 153 -12.41 16.55 -11.35
CA CYS A 153 -12.31 16.23 -12.77
C CYS A 153 -11.54 17.26 -13.62
N LYS A 154 -11.37 18.47 -13.10
CA LYS A 154 -10.60 19.54 -13.76
C LYS A 154 -9.09 19.29 -13.77
N TYR A 155 -8.61 18.38 -12.94
CA TYR A 155 -7.19 18.20 -12.63
C TYR A 155 -6.67 16.79 -12.85
N ILE A 156 -7.56 15.85 -13.16
CA ILE A 156 -7.22 14.43 -13.36
C ILE A 156 -7.52 13.97 -14.78
N GLY A 157 -6.93 12.85 -15.17
CA GLY A 157 -7.10 12.26 -16.48
C GLY A 157 -6.16 11.05 -16.65
N ALA A 158 -6.37 10.26 -17.70
CA ALA A 158 -5.63 9.03 -17.95
C ALA A 158 -4.10 9.22 -17.98
N ASP A 159 -3.64 10.35 -18.50
CA ASP A 159 -2.21 10.64 -18.71
C ASP A 159 -1.67 11.73 -17.76
N THR A 160 -2.51 12.23 -16.84
CA THR A 160 -2.13 13.30 -15.90
C THR A 160 -2.10 12.81 -14.48
N ASP A 161 -3.25 12.32 -13.99
CA ASP A 161 -3.45 11.92 -12.61
C ASP A 161 -4.56 10.85 -12.54
N VAL A 162 -4.22 9.69 -12.05
CA VAL A 162 -5.13 8.53 -11.99
C VAL A 162 -5.34 8.09 -10.54
N PRO A 163 -6.38 8.62 -9.86
CA PRO A 163 -6.73 8.20 -8.51
C PRO A 163 -7.19 6.74 -8.45
N ALA A 164 -7.20 6.18 -7.24
CA ALA A 164 -7.65 4.83 -6.94
C ALA A 164 -8.46 4.81 -5.64
N GLY A 165 -8.88 3.62 -5.21
CA GLY A 165 -9.46 3.42 -3.89
C GLY A 165 -8.43 3.41 -2.75
N ASP A 166 -8.91 3.71 -1.56
CA ASP A 166 -8.21 3.60 -0.28
C ASP A 166 -9.28 3.46 0.83
N ILE A 167 -8.96 3.72 2.09
CA ILE A 167 -9.92 3.66 3.19
C ILE A 167 -11.19 4.48 2.86
N GLY A 168 -12.35 3.84 2.98
CA GLY A 168 -13.64 4.46 2.68
C GLY A 168 -13.98 4.64 1.20
N VAL A 169 -13.11 4.17 0.29
CA VAL A 169 -13.32 4.22 -1.16
C VAL A 169 -13.09 2.85 -1.79
N GLY A 170 -14.16 2.14 -2.01
CA GLY A 170 -14.18 0.84 -2.69
C GLY A 170 -14.75 0.92 -4.11
N GLY A 171 -15.11 -0.23 -4.67
CA GLY A 171 -15.65 -0.33 -6.03
C GLY A 171 -16.91 0.49 -6.25
N ARG A 172 -17.78 0.61 -5.23
CA ARG A 172 -19.00 1.45 -5.26
C ARG A 172 -18.65 2.92 -5.49
N GLU A 173 -17.76 3.46 -4.65
CA GLU A 173 -17.34 4.86 -4.72
C GLU A 173 -16.59 5.14 -6.02
N ILE A 174 -15.69 4.26 -6.44
CA ILE A 174 -15.00 4.36 -7.74
C ILE A 174 -16.00 4.39 -8.89
N GLY A 175 -17.05 3.57 -8.84
CA GLY A 175 -18.12 3.59 -9.85
C GLY A 175 -18.83 4.93 -9.92
N TYR A 176 -19.23 5.50 -8.78
CA TYR A 176 -19.89 6.81 -8.73
C TYR A 176 -18.97 7.95 -9.20
N LEU A 177 -17.72 7.92 -8.82
CA LEU A 177 -16.70 8.89 -9.24
C LEU A 177 -16.46 8.81 -10.76
N PHE A 178 -16.31 7.59 -11.30
CA PHE A 178 -16.09 7.38 -12.73
C PHE A 178 -17.30 7.82 -13.57
N GLY A 179 -18.51 7.48 -13.12
CA GLY A 179 -19.74 7.89 -13.82
C GLY A 179 -19.88 9.41 -13.93
N GLN A 180 -19.53 10.14 -12.86
CA GLN A 180 -19.57 11.61 -12.86
C GLN A 180 -18.46 12.21 -13.72
N TYR A 181 -17.23 11.66 -13.66
CA TYR A 181 -16.13 12.07 -14.54
C TYR A 181 -16.54 11.96 -16.01
N LYS A 182 -17.00 10.77 -16.40
CA LYS A 182 -17.46 10.51 -17.78
C LYS A 182 -18.57 11.47 -18.23
N ARG A 183 -19.52 11.78 -17.32
CA ARG A 183 -20.62 12.68 -17.62
C ARG A 183 -20.16 14.11 -17.88
N ILE A 184 -19.19 14.62 -17.09
CA ILE A 184 -18.70 16.00 -17.20
C ILE A 184 -17.74 16.16 -18.37
N GLN A 185 -16.77 15.24 -18.46
CA GLN A 185 -15.70 15.32 -19.48
C GLN A 185 -16.15 14.87 -20.87
N GLY A 186 -17.22 14.11 -20.96
CA GLY A 186 -17.66 13.51 -22.24
C GLY A 186 -16.72 12.44 -22.79
N LEU A 187 -15.78 11.97 -21.98
CA LEU A 187 -14.73 11.02 -22.35
C LEU A 187 -14.90 9.70 -21.62
N TYR A 188 -14.64 8.61 -22.31
CA TYR A 188 -14.48 7.28 -21.74
C TYR A 188 -13.00 6.88 -21.83
N GLU A 189 -12.26 7.16 -20.77
CA GLU A 189 -10.82 6.96 -20.72
C GLU A 189 -10.37 6.23 -19.44
N GLY A 190 -9.10 5.87 -19.36
CA GLY A 190 -8.50 5.11 -18.27
C GLY A 190 -8.23 5.93 -17.00
N VAL A 191 -9.08 6.87 -16.65
CA VAL A 191 -9.04 7.58 -15.38
C VAL A 191 -9.61 6.71 -14.27
N LEU A 192 -9.09 6.80 -13.08
CA LEU A 192 -9.40 5.96 -11.93
C LEU A 192 -9.02 4.48 -12.13
N THR A 193 -8.56 3.83 -11.09
CA THR A 193 -8.36 2.38 -11.04
C THR A 193 -9.12 1.75 -9.88
N GLY A 194 -9.33 0.43 -9.95
CA GLY A 194 -10.26 -0.27 -9.09
C GLY A 194 -11.70 -0.22 -9.62
N LYS A 195 -11.84 0.02 -10.93
CA LYS A 195 -13.14 0.00 -11.61
C LYS A 195 -13.71 -1.41 -11.65
N GLY A 196 -15.03 -1.50 -11.79
CA GLY A 196 -15.69 -2.77 -12.08
C GLY A 196 -15.28 -3.35 -13.43
N LEU A 197 -15.33 -4.67 -13.56
CA LEU A 197 -14.93 -5.37 -14.80
C LEU A 197 -15.74 -4.94 -16.02
N THR A 198 -16.98 -4.49 -15.82
CA THR A 198 -17.87 -4.04 -16.90
C THR A 198 -17.51 -2.68 -17.49
N PHE A 199 -16.61 -1.94 -16.85
CA PHE A 199 -16.22 -0.59 -17.28
C PHE A 199 -14.71 -0.29 -17.12
N GLY A 200 -13.88 -1.27 -17.43
CA GLY A 200 -12.43 -1.10 -17.55
C GLY A 200 -11.60 -1.56 -16.37
N GLY A 201 -12.20 -2.28 -15.41
CA GLY A 201 -11.48 -2.91 -14.32
C GLY A 201 -10.60 -4.08 -14.77
N SER A 202 -9.59 -4.42 -13.98
CA SER A 202 -8.68 -5.53 -14.22
C SER A 202 -9.04 -6.76 -13.37
N LEU A 203 -8.92 -7.94 -13.97
CA LEU A 203 -8.83 -9.20 -13.22
C LEU A 203 -7.59 -9.21 -12.31
N ALA A 204 -7.55 -10.12 -11.38
CA ALA A 204 -6.51 -10.28 -10.36
C ALA A 204 -6.28 -9.05 -9.43
N ARG A 205 -7.11 -7.99 -9.53
CA ARG A 205 -6.95 -6.80 -8.66
C ARG A 205 -7.27 -7.10 -7.20
N THR A 206 -8.23 -7.96 -6.96
CA THR A 206 -8.64 -8.40 -5.61
C THR A 206 -7.53 -9.19 -4.94
N GLU A 207 -6.90 -10.07 -5.67
CA GLU A 207 -5.83 -10.97 -5.23
C GLU A 207 -4.48 -10.25 -5.11
N ALA A 208 -4.29 -9.16 -5.83
CA ALA A 208 -3.00 -8.58 -6.16
C ALA A 208 -2.09 -8.26 -4.96
N THR A 209 -2.64 -7.75 -3.87
CA THR A 209 -1.82 -7.39 -2.70
C THR A 209 -1.33 -8.65 -1.98
N GLY A 210 -2.22 -9.61 -1.73
CA GLY A 210 -1.86 -10.88 -1.10
C GLY A 210 -0.94 -11.74 -1.96
N TYR A 211 -1.23 -11.84 -3.26
CA TYR A 211 -0.39 -12.56 -4.22
C TYR A 211 0.99 -11.91 -4.35
N GLY A 212 1.02 -10.58 -4.51
CA GLY A 212 2.26 -9.82 -4.60
C GLY A 212 3.13 -9.98 -3.36
N LEU A 213 2.53 -9.96 -2.17
CA LEU A 213 3.23 -10.24 -0.91
C LEU A 213 3.98 -11.56 -0.98
N LEU A 214 3.33 -12.63 -1.45
CA LEU A 214 3.94 -13.94 -1.51
C LEU A 214 4.98 -14.05 -2.64
N TYR A 215 4.81 -13.38 -3.76
CA TYR A 215 5.84 -13.34 -4.81
C TYR A 215 7.12 -12.65 -4.32
N PHE A 216 6.99 -11.51 -3.65
CA PHE A 216 8.12 -10.82 -3.03
C PHE A 216 8.78 -11.67 -1.95
N THR A 217 7.99 -12.23 -1.03
CA THR A 217 8.48 -13.07 0.07
C THR A 217 9.22 -14.29 -0.46
N ASN A 218 8.68 -14.96 -1.46
CA ASN A 218 9.31 -16.14 -2.07
C ASN A 218 10.63 -15.78 -2.77
N ALA A 219 10.71 -14.63 -3.45
CA ALA A 219 11.95 -14.13 -4.05
C ALA A 219 13.00 -13.84 -2.95
N MET A 220 12.61 -13.20 -1.85
CA MET A 220 13.46 -12.94 -0.70
C MET A 220 13.98 -14.24 -0.07
N LEU A 221 13.12 -15.22 0.14
CA LEU A 221 13.49 -16.50 0.72
C LEU A 221 14.49 -17.24 -0.18
N LYS A 222 14.21 -17.34 -1.49
CA LYS A 222 15.10 -17.98 -2.47
C LYS A 222 16.47 -17.34 -2.53
N ALA A 223 16.57 -16.02 -2.45
CA ALA A 223 17.84 -15.30 -2.41
C ALA A 223 18.67 -15.58 -1.15
N ASN A 224 18.05 -16.17 -0.13
CA ASN A 224 18.66 -16.60 1.12
C ASN A 224 18.66 -18.14 1.30
N ASP A 225 18.56 -18.90 0.20
CA ASP A 225 18.60 -20.36 0.17
C ASP A 225 17.48 -21.03 1.01
N ILE A 226 16.33 -20.39 1.14
CA ILE A 226 15.16 -20.90 1.87
C ILE A 226 14.04 -21.22 0.88
N ASP A 227 13.50 -22.41 0.97
CA ASP A 227 12.28 -22.82 0.24
C ASP A 227 11.05 -22.56 1.11
N ILE A 228 10.02 -21.93 0.54
CA ILE A 228 8.74 -21.69 1.20
C ILE A 228 7.93 -23.01 1.36
N ALA A 229 8.18 -24.00 0.52
CA ALA A 229 7.48 -25.27 0.59
C ALA A 229 7.70 -25.98 1.95
N GLY A 230 6.60 -26.41 2.56
CA GLY A 230 6.60 -27.05 3.88
C GLY A 230 6.78 -26.10 5.07
N LYS A 231 6.96 -24.78 4.85
CA LYS A 231 7.09 -23.82 5.95
C LYS A 231 5.75 -23.53 6.61
N THR A 232 5.77 -23.44 7.93
CA THR A 232 4.62 -23.01 8.72
C THR A 232 4.53 -21.47 8.70
N ILE A 233 3.35 -20.97 8.37
CA ILE A 233 3.15 -19.52 8.15
C ILE A 233 2.06 -19.03 9.10
N ALA A 234 2.36 -18.02 9.91
CA ALA A 234 1.38 -17.28 10.69
C ALA A 234 0.92 -16.03 9.92
N VAL A 235 -0.38 -15.88 9.76
CA VAL A 235 -1.00 -14.74 9.06
C VAL A 235 -1.96 -14.05 10.00
N SER A 236 -1.89 -12.73 10.13
CA SER A 236 -2.91 -11.92 10.77
C SER A 236 -3.90 -11.36 9.77
N GLY A 237 -5.10 -11.03 10.24
CA GLY A 237 -6.18 -10.57 9.38
C GLY A 237 -7.01 -11.69 8.79
N ALA A 238 -8.19 -11.33 8.32
CA ALA A 238 -9.10 -12.18 7.55
C ALA A 238 -9.83 -11.34 6.48
N GLY A 239 -9.21 -10.23 6.10
CA GLY A 239 -9.65 -9.39 4.98
C GLY A 239 -8.95 -9.80 3.69
N ASN A 240 -9.11 -8.97 2.67
CA ASN A 240 -8.65 -9.24 1.32
C ASN A 240 -7.16 -9.64 1.24
N VAL A 241 -6.28 -8.86 1.87
CA VAL A 241 -4.83 -9.14 1.84
C VAL A 241 -4.52 -10.50 2.46
N ALA A 242 -5.07 -10.78 3.66
CA ALA A 242 -4.83 -12.01 4.39
C ALA A 242 -5.35 -13.25 3.65
N ILE A 243 -6.59 -13.21 3.15
CA ILE A 243 -7.22 -14.32 2.43
C ILE A 243 -6.37 -14.73 1.22
N TYR A 244 -5.98 -13.75 0.39
CA TYR A 244 -5.24 -14.04 -0.83
C TYR A 244 -3.74 -14.30 -0.58
N ALA A 245 -3.17 -13.80 0.52
CA ALA A 245 -1.87 -14.23 1.01
C ALA A 245 -1.88 -15.70 1.42
N ILE A 246 -2.88 -16.14 2.18
CA ILE A 246 -3.08 -17.55 2.56
C ILE A 246 -3.21 -18.41 1.31
N GLN A 247 -4.06 -18.03 0.36
CA GLN A 247 -4.26 -18.80 -0.88
C GLN A 247 -2.97 -18.96 -1.67
N LYS A 248 -2.23 -17.87 -1.88
CA LYS A 248 -0.97 -17.92 -2.65
C LYS A 248 0.11 -18.70 -1.90
N ALA A 249 0.20 -18.57 -0.57
CA ALA A 249 1.13 -19.33 0.23
C ALA A 249 0.91 -20.84 0.08
N GLN A 250 -0.35 -21.29 0.09
CA GLN A 250 -0.71 -22.69 -0.15
C GLN A 250 -0.35 -23.16 -1.57
N GLN A 251 -0.58 -22.31 -2.59
CA GLN A 251 -0.18 -22.60 -3.96
C GLN A 251 1.34 -22.78 -4.11
N LEU A 252 2.13 -22.08 -3.30
CA LEU A 252 3.58 -22.18 -3.26
C LEU A 252 4.08 -23.32 -2.36
N GLY A 253 3.18 -24.11 -1.76
CA GLY A 253 3.51 -25.24 -0.89
C GLY A 253 3.73 -24.89 0.58
N GLY A 254 3.54 -23.64 0.99
CA GLY A 254 3.57 -23.23 2.39
C GLY A 254 2.30 -23.63 3.14
N LYS A 255 2.36 -23.65 4.47
CA LYS A 255 1.27 -24.02 5.35
C LYS A 255 0.83 -22.87 6.25
N PRO A 256 -0.08 -22.00 5.80
CA PRO A 256 -0.72 -21.01 6.67
C PRO A 256 -1.58 -21.70 7.74
N VAL A 257 -1.35 -21.36 9.01
CA VAL A 257 -2.01 -22.01 10.16
C VAL A 257 -2.83 -21.05 11.00
N THR A 258 -2.80 -19.74 10.71
CA THR A 258 -3.56 -18.74 11.45
C THR A 258 -4.26 -17.74 10.54
N CYS A 259 -5.33 -17.15 11.05
CA CYS A 259 -5.94 -15.91 10.57
C CYS A 259 -6.58 -15.19 11.75
N SER A 260 -6.90 -13.89 11.63
CA SER A 260 -7.49 -13.12 12.73
C SER A 260 -8.48 -12.06 12.25
N ASP A 261 -9.41 -11.69 13.12
CA ASP A 261 -10.25 -10.50 12.95
C ASP A 261 -10.25 -9.64 14.22
N SER A 262 -11.12 -8.64 14.29
CA SER A 262 -11.13 -7.71 15.43
C SER A 262 -11.60 -8.33 16.76
N THR A 263 -12.15 -9.53 16.75
CA THR A 263 -12.68 -10.22 17.94
C THR A 263 -11.78 -11.34 18.43
N GLY A 264 -11.00 -11.96 17.52
CA GLY A 264 -10.14 -13.07 17.87
C GLY A 264 -9.37 -13.64 16.70
N TRP A 265 -8.80 -14.79 16.90
CA TRP A 265 -7.96 -15.45 15.90
C TRP A 265 -8.15 -16.96 15.90
N ILE A 266 -7.81 -17.56 14.77
CA ILE A 266 -7.84 -18.99 14.53
C ILE A 266 -6.42 -19.54 14.54
N TYR A 267 -6.24 -20.69 15.18
CA TYR A 267 -5.14 -21.61 14.95
C TYR A 267 -5.68 -22.91 14.38
N ASP A 268 -5.22 -23.29 13.19
CA ASP A 268 -5.55 -24.56 12.55
C ASP A 268 -4.26 -25.32 12.23
N PRO A 269 -3.88 -26.32 13.04
CA PRO A 269 -2.65 -27.10 12.84
C PRO A 269 -2.65 -27.91 11.54
N GLU A 270 -3.82 -28.18 10.95
CA GLU A 270 -3.94 -28.83 9.65
C GLU A 270 -3.75 -27.85 8.46
N GLY A 271 -3.73 -26.57 8.74
CA GLY A 271 -3.69 -25.50 7.76
C GLY A 271 -5.05 -24.88 7.50
N ILE A 272 -5.08 -23.56 7.28
CA ILE A 272 -6.31 -22.84 7.02
C ILE A 272 -6.99 -23.37 5.75
N ASP A 273 -8.28 -23.69 5.85
CA ASP A 273 -9.14 -23.94 4.70
C ASP A 273 -9.55 -22.60 4.09
N VAL A 274 -8.89 -22.23 3.00
CA VAL A 274 -9.09 -20.90 2.39
C VAL A 274 -10.47 -20.75 1.76
N GLU A 275 -11.06 -21.82 1.25
CA GLU A 275 -12.40 -21.74 0.64
C GLU A 275 -13.47 -21.55 1.73
N LEU A 276 -13.36 -22.23 2.85
CA LEU A 276 -14.21 -21.99 4.02
C LEU A 276 -14.01 -20.57 4.58
N LEU A 277 -12.75 -20.09 4.63
CA LEU A 277 -12.46 -18.73 5.08
C LEU A 277 -13.12 -17.67 4.17
N LYS A 278 -13.06 -17.84 2.85
CA LYS A 278 -13.75 -16.99 1.88
C LYS A 278 -15.27 -17.03 2.08
N GLU A 279 -15.84 -18.22 2.21
CA GLU A 279 -17.27 -18.36 2.46
C GLU A 279 -17.71 -17.59 3.70
N VAL A 280 -17.01 -17.76 4.81
CA VAL A 280 -17.32 -17.08 6.08
C VAL A 280 -17.16 -15.57 5.97
N LYS A 281 -16.04 -15.08 5.38
CA LYS A 281 -15.70 -13.65 5.41
C LYS A 281 -16.28 -12.85 4.24
N GLU A 282 -16.26 -13.39 3.04
CA GLU A 282 -16.68 -12.66 1.83
C GLU A 282 -18.16 -12.86 1.51
N VAL A 283 -18.68 -14.07 1.69
CA VAL A 283 -20.07 -14.42 1.36
C VAL A 283 -21.00 -14.17 2.56
N ARG A 284 -20.75 -14.86 3.67
CA ARG A 284 -21.60 -14.79 4.86
C ARG A 284 -21.36 -13.55 5.71
N ARG A 285 -20.17 -12.93 5.58
CA ARG A 285 -19.72 -11.76 6.35
C ARG A 285 -19.79 -11.94 7.85
N GLU A 286 -19.48 -13.15 8.31
CA GLU A 286 -19.51 -13.54 9.71
C GLU A 286 -18.14 -13.39 10.39
N ARG A 287 -18.10 -13.59 11.70
CA ARG A 287 -16.90 -13.63 12.52
C ARG A 287 -16.20 -14.98 12.38
N LEU A 288 -14.92 -15.03 12.79
CA LEU A 288 -14.11 -16.26 12.71
C LEU A 288 -14.59 -17.38 13.65
N THR A 289 -15.46 -17.11 14.61
CA THR A 289 -16.18 -18.14 15.38
C THR A 289 -16.91 -19.11 14.45
N ALA A 290 -17.56 -18.59 13.38
CA ALA A 290 -18.26 -19.41 12.40
C ALA A 290 -17.30 -20.33 11.60
N TYR A 291 -16.05 -19.91 11.39
CA TYR A 291 -15.02 -20.75 10.80
C TYR A 291 -14.67 -21.93 11.74
N ALA A 292 -14.43 -21.65 13.02
CA ALA A 292 -14.09 -22.68 13.99
C ALA A 292 -15.24 -23.69 14.21
N GLU A 293 -16.48 -23.24 14.18
CA GLU A 293 -17.67 -24.11 14.27
C GLU A 293 -17.75 -25.10 13.08
N ALA A 294 -17.33 -24.67 11.90
CA ALA A 294 -17.37 -25.47 10.67
C ALA A 294 -16.11 -26.33 10.44
N ARG A 295 -15.01 -26.08 11.19
CA ARG A 295 -13.71 -26.72 11.00
C ARG A 295 -13.22 -27.37 12.29
N PRO A 296 -13.38 -28.68 12.48
CA PRO A 296 -13.06 -29.38 13.74
C PRO A 296 -11.60 -29.28 14.20
N SER A 297 -10.65 -29.10 13.26
CA SER A 297 -9.22 -28.93 13.58
C SER A 297 -8.86 -27.52 14.04
N ALA A 298 -9.76 -26.55 13.83
CA ALA A 298 -9.51 -25.15 14.14
C ALA A 298 -9.85 -24.82 15.58
N GLU A 299 -8.97 -24.06 16.23
CA GLU A 299 -9.16 -23.51 17.56
C GLU A 299 -9.41 -22.00 17.43
N TYR A 300 -10.50 -21.50 18.05
CA TYR A 300 -10.76 -20.06 18.15
C TYR A 300 -10.25 -19.54 19.48
N HIS A 301 -9.53 -18.44 19.44
CA HIS A 301 -9.04 -17.71 20.59
C HIS A 301 -9.54 -16.27 20.56
N GLU A 302 -10.09 -15.79 21.64
CA GLU A 302 -10.54 -14.41 21.79
C GLU A 302 -9.35 -13.44 21.93
N GLY A 303 -9.48 -12.24 21.40
CA GLY A 303 -8.48 -11.17 21.51
C GLY A 303 -7.29 -11.33 20.59
N LYS A 304 -6.10 -10.94 21.05
CA LYS A 304 -4.85 -10.97 20.28
C LYS A 304 -4.02 -12.19 20.67
N GLY A 305 -3.19 -12.71 19.75
CA GLY A 305 -2.32 -13.84 20.05
C GLY A 305 -1.72 -14.56 18.84
N VAL A 306 -2.00 -14.13 17.63
CA VAL A 306 -1.49 -14.76 16.39
C VAL A 306 0.02 -15.01 16.44
N TRP A 307 0.79 -14.07 16.96
CA TRP A 307 2.25 -14.12 17.00
C TRP A 307 2.83 -15.04 18.08
N THR A 308 2.00 -15.64 18.92
CA THR A 308 2.41 -16.69 19.87
C THR A 308 2.57 -18.05 19.22
N VAL A 309 1.99 -18.26 18.04
CA VAL A 309 2.08 -19.52 17.30
C VAL A 309 3.49 -19.67 16.71
N LYS A 310 4.10 -20.84 16.94
CA LYS A 310 5.40 -21.15 16.33
C LYS A 310 5.25 -21.23 14.81
N CYS A 311 6.03 -20.42 14.10
CA CYS A 311 6.04 -20.36 12.64
C CYS A 311 7.43 -20.09 12.09
N ASP A 312 7.64 -20.44 10.84
CA ASP A 312 8.85 -20.09 10.07
C ASP A 312 8.75 -18.69 9.46
N ILE A 313 7.54 -18.32 9.05
CA ILE A 313 7.25 -17.06 8.35
C ILE A 313 6.05 -16.37 9.00
N ALA A 314 6.14 -15.07 9.27
CA ALA A 314 5.04 -14.26 9.78
C ALA A 314 4.61 -13.22 8.74
N LEU A 315 3.31 -13.15 8.44
CA LEU A 315 2.70 -12.24 7.48
C LEU A 315 1.68 -11.33 8.18
N PRO A 316 2.08 -10.17 8.68
CA PRO A 316 1.14 -9.21 9.26
C PRO A 316 0.31 -8.54 8.15
N CYS A 317 -0.97 -8.92 8.06
CA CYS A 317 -1.90 -8.53 7.00
C CYS A 317 -3.18 -7.84 7.50
N ALA A 318 -3.23 -7.42 8.78
CA ALA A 318 -4.43 -6.84 9.37
C ALA A 318 -4.37 -5.31 9.44
N THR A 319 -3.72 -4.77 10.45
CA THR A 319 -3.76 -3.34 10.75
C THR A 319 -2.39 -2.75 11.09
N GLN A 320 -2.32 -1.41 11.03
CA GLN A 320 -1.13 -0.67 11.46
C GLN A 320 -0.76 -0.97 12.92
N ASN A 321 0.54 -1.10 13.21
CA ASN A 321 1.11 -1.31 14.54
C ASN A 321 0.56 -2.55 15.29
N GLU A 322 0.16 -3.58 14.57
CA GLU A 322 -0.35 -4.81 15.17
C GLU A 322 0.74 -5.73 15.72
N LEU A 323 1.93 -5.70 15.15
CA LEU A 323 3.10 -6.46 15.58
C LEU A 323 4.04 -5.53 16.36
N GLN A 324 4.06 -5.71 17.68
CA GLN A 324 4.83 -4.86 18.59
C GLN A 324 6.11 -5.56 19.05
N LEU A 325 6.96 -4.86 19.80
CA LEU A 325 8.24 -5.39 20.26
C LEU A 325 8.13 -6.74 21.00
N GLU A 326 7.14 -6.89 21.87
CA GLU A 326 6.94 -8.15 22.60
C GLU A 326 6.51 -9.30 21.69
N ASP A 327 5.74 -9.00 20.64
CA ASP A 327 5.40 -9.97 19.60
C ASP A 327 6.65 -10.39 18.81
N ALA A 328 7.50 -9.42 18.44
CA ALA A 328 8.76 -9.68 17.76
C ALA A 328 9.70 -10.57 18.60
N LYS A 329 9.82 -10.31 19.90
CA LYS A 329 10.58 -11.16 20.83
C LYS A 329 10.03 -12.59 20.86
N THR A 330 8.73 -12.74 20.88
CA THR A 330 8.06 -14.05 20.88
C THR A 330 8.33 -14.80 19.58
N LEU A 331 8.20 -14.13 18.42
CA LEU A 331 8.50 -14.70 17.10
C LEU A 331 9.96 -15.17 17.00
N VAL A 332 10.91 -14.34 17.45
CA VAL A 332 12.33 -14.70 17.46
C VAL A 332 12.61 -15.89 18.38
N ALA A 333 12.04 -15.89 19.59
CA ALA A 333 12.18 -17.00 20.53
C ALA A 333 11.61 -18.32 19.97
N ASN A 334 10.57 -18.24 19.14
CA ASN A 334 9.95 -19.36 18.45
C ASN A 334 10.68 -19.78 17.15
N GLY A 335 11.73 -19.04 16.75
CA GLY A 335 12.58 -19.39 15.60
C GLY A 335 12.06 -18.92 14.25
N VAL A 336 11.32 -17.81 14.20
CA VAL A 336 10.88 -17.20 12.93
C VAL A 336 12.08 -16.85 12.05
N THR A 337 12.01 -17.14 10.76
CA THR A 337 13.09 -16.85 9.80
C THR A 337 12.80 -15.63 8.95
N ALA A 338 11.53 -15.33 8.71
CA ALA A 338 11.15 -14.17 7.90
C ALA A 338 9.84 -13.53 8.39
N VAL A 339 9.77 -12.22 8.27
CA VAL A 339 8.56 -11.41 8.45
C VAL A 339 8.36 -10.58 7.19
N ALA A 340 7.15 -10.62 6.60
CA ALA A 340 6.83 -9.85 5.41
C ALA A 340 5.49 -9.12 5.57
N GLU A 341 5.51 -7.81 5.43
CA GLU A 341 4.38 -6.94 5.69
C GLU A 341 3.38 -6.92 4.53
N GLY A 342 2.16 -7.39 4.79
CA GLY A 342 1.03 -7.30 3.86
C GLY A 342 0.19 -6.03 4.07
N ALA A 343 0.02 -5.61 5.32
CA ALA A 343 -0.62 -4.35 5.67
C ALA A 343 0.35 -3.15 5.51
N ASN A 344 -0.16 -1.95 5.67
CA ASN A 344 0.68 -0.75 5.71
C ASN A 344 1.17 -0.53 7.14
N MET A 345 2.50 -0.50 7.32
CA MET A 345 3.18 -0.30 8.61
C MET A 345 2.59 -1.14 9.77
N PRO A 346 2.43 -2.46 9.61
CA PRO A 346 1.86 -3.30 10.66
C PRO A 346 2.83 -3.56 11.81
N THR A 347 4.13 -3.45 11.56
CA THR A 347 5.20 -3.69 12.53
C THR A 347 5.72 -2.36 13.07
N THR A 348 5.86 -2.22 14.38
CA THR A 348 6.43 -1.02 14.96
C THR A 348 7.93 -0.90 14.65
N ILE A 349 8.49 0.30 14.74
CA ILE A 349 9.91 0.55 14.44
C ILE A 349 10.80 -0.31 15.35
N GLU A 350 10.53 -0.31 16.65
CA GLU A 350 11.29 -1.07 17.64
C GLU A 350 11.21 -2.59 17.37
N ALA A 351 10.06 -3.08 16.91
CA ALA A 351 9.89 -4.48 16.52
C ALA A 351 10.68 -4.81 15.26
N THR A 352 10.68 -3.90 14.26
CA THR A 352 11.43 -4.06 13.01
C THR A 352 12.94 -4.12 13.29
N GLU A 353 13.46 -3.18 14.08
CA GLU A 353 14.87 -3.16 14.49
C GLU A 353 15.26 -4.44 15.22
N TYR A 354 14.45 -4.86 16.20
CA TYR A 354 14.69 -6.09 16.95
C TYR A 354 14.72 -7.34 16.07
N LEU A 355 13.79 -7.47 15.11
CA LEU A 355 13.77 -8.58 14.16
C LEU A 355 15.04 -8.61 13.30
N GLN A 356 15.44 -7.46 12.75
CA GLN A 356 16.65 -7.35 11.93
C GLN A 356 17.94 -7.64 12.71
N GLU A 357 18.06 -7.11 13.93
CA GLU A 357 19.22 -7.37 14.83
C GLU A 357 19.35 -8.86 15.18
N ASN A 358 18.25 -9.60 15.21
CA ASN A 358 18.24 -11.05 15.46
C ASN A 358 18.30 -11.89 14.17
N GLY A 359 18.64 -11.28 13.03
CA GLY A 359 18.89 -11.98 11.77
C GLY A 359 17.62 -12.47 11.05
N VAL A 360 16.44 -11.97 11.42
CA VAL A 360 15.19 -12.27 10.73
C VAL A 360 15.13 -11.48 9.42
N LEU A 361 14.84 -12.14 8.30
CA LEU A 361 14.61 -11.49 7.03
C LEU A 361 13.33 -10.65 7.11
N PHE A 362 13.43 -9.35 6.87
CA PHE A 362 12.29 -8.45 7.01
C PHE A 362 11.96 -7.77 5.68
N ALA A 363 10.74 -7.99 5.18
CA ALA A 363 10.21 -7.38 3.96
C ALA A 363 9.31 -6.19 4.31
N PRO A 364 9.72 -4.94 4.01
CA PRO A 364 8.94 -3.76 4.35
C PRO A 364 7.70 -3.62 3.47
N GLY A 365 6.58 -3.17 4.04
CA GLY A 365 5.29 -3.08 3.37
C GLY A 365 5.31 -2.27 2.07
N LYS A 366 6.07 -1.17 2.01
CA LYS A 366 6.18 -0.36 0.77
C LYS A 366 6.68 -1.16 -0.45
N ALA A 367 7.46 -2.21 -0.23
CA ALA A 367 7.95 -3.11 -1.27
C ALA A 367 7.06 -4.37 -1.38
N SER A 368 6.86 -5.09 -0.27
CA SER A 368 6.17 -6.38 -0.26
C SER A 368 4.67 -6.29 -0.57
N ASN A 369 3.99 -5.20 -0.20
CA ASN A 369 2.56 -5.01 -0.51
C ASN A 369 2.29 -4.17 -1.77
N ALA A 370 3.29 -3.90 -2.59
CA ALA A 370 3.16 -3.11 -3.82
C ALA A 370 2.32 -3.77 -4.92
N GLY A 371 1.92 -5.04 -4.75
CA GLY A 371 1.10 -5.76 -5.73
C GLY A 371 -0.21 -5.06 -6.10
N GLY A 372 -0.86 -4.43 -5.13
CA GLY A 372 -2.08 -3.68 -5.38
C GLY A 372 -1.90 -2.49 -6.32
N VAL A 373 -0.87 -1.67 -6.10
CA VAL A 373 -0.58 -0.52 -6.98
C VAL A 373 0.01 -0.97 -8.32
N ALA A 374 0.79 -2.04 -8.34
CA ALA A 374 1.29 -2.63 -9.57
C ALA A 374 0.14 -3.09 -10.49
N THR A 375 -0.83 -3.82 -9.95
CA THR A 375 -2.01 -4.24 -10.72
C THR A 375 -2.89 -3.06 -11.12
N SER A 376 -2.96 -2.00 -10.30
CA SER A 376 -3.62 -0.76 -10.72
C SER A 376 -2.95 -0.12 -11.94
N ALA A 377 -1.62 -0.13 -12.00
CA ALA A 377 -0.91 0.34 -13.19
C ALA A 377 -1.10 -0.59 -14.41
N LEU A 378 -1.23 -1.90 -14.19
CA LEU A 378 -1.62 -2.85 -15.25
C LEU A 378 -3.05 -2.59 -15.76
N GLU A 379 -3.98 -2.18 -14.88
CA GLU A 379 -5.31 -1.72 -15.28
C GLU A 379 -5.21 -0.49 -16.20
N MET A 380 -4.36 0.49 -15.86
CA MET A 380 -4.10 1.64 -16.73
C MET A 380 -3.58 1.21 -18.10
N SER A 381 -2.65 0.26 -18.16
CA SER A 381 -2.11 -0.27 -19.42
C SER A 381 -3.19 -0.95 -20.26
N GLN A 382 -4.05 -1.76 -19.66
CA GLN A 382 -5.20 -2.38 -20.34
C GLN A 382 -6.17 -1.32 -20.86
N ASN A 383 -6.45 -0.28 -20.07
CA ASN A 383 -7.34 0.81 -20.48
C ASN A 383 -6.75 1.59 -21.68
N SER A 384 -5.46 1.87 -21.68
CA SER A 384 -4.78 2.56 -22.80
C SER A 384 -4.83 1.75 -24.09
N GLN A 385 -4.72 0.43 -24.00
CA GLN A 385 -4.82 -0.49 -25.14
C GLN A 385 -6.27 -0.76 -25.55
N ARG A 386 -7.24 -0.42 -24.69
CA ARG A 386 -8.67 -0.80 -24.81
C ARG A 386 -8.88 -2.33 -24.89
N LEU A 387 -8.08 -3.06 -24.14
CA LEU A 387 -8.12 -4.53 -24.04
C LEU A 387 -8.35 -4.93 -22.58
N SER A 388 -8.85 -6.14 -22.38
CA SER A 388 -8.87 -6.82 -21.09
C SER A 388 -7.96 -8.05 -21.18
N TRP A 389 -7.03 -8.16 -20.26
CA TRP A 389 -6.16 -9.33 -20.13
C TRP A 389 -6.82 -10.42 -19.31
N THR A 390 -6.41 -11.67 -19.53
CA THR A 390 -6.85 -12.78 -18.70
C THR A 390 -6.27 -12.69 -17.29
N PHE A 391 -6.82 -13.47 -16.37
CA PHE A 391 -6.28 -13.54 -15.01
C PHE A 391 -4.81 -13.94 -15.01
N GLU A 392 -4.46 -14.96 -15.80
CA GLU A 392 -3.11 -15.51 -15.93
C GLU A 392 -2.12 -14.48 -16.51
N GLU A 393 -2.55 -13.68 -17.49
CA GLU A 393 -1.73 -12.60 -18.04
C GLU A 393 -1.41 -11.53 -16.99
N VAL A 394 -2.41 -11.11 -16.22
CA VAL A 394 -2.23 -10.11 -15.15
C VAL A 394 -1.36 -10.70 -14.02
N ASP A 395 -1.64 -11.91 -13.56
CA ASP A 395 -0.92 -12.57 -12.47
C ASP A 395 0.55 -12.83 -12.84
N SER A 396 0.82 -13.30 -14.07
CA SER A 396 2.20 -13.48 -14.56
C SER A 396 3.00 -12.17 -14.59
N ARG A 397 2.37 -11.06 -15.02
CA ARG A 397 3.02 -9.74 -15.00
C ARG A 397 3.23 -9.26 -13.57
N LEU A 398 2.25 -9.46 -12.68
CA LEU A 398 2.37 -9.14 -11.26
C LEU A 398 3.53 -9.88 -10.62
N GLN A 399 3.66 -11.18 -10.86
CA GLN A 399 4.78 -11.97 -10.37
C GLN A 399 6.12 -11.39 -10.80
N GLY A 400 6.29 -11.12 -12.10
CA GLY A 400 7.52 -10.53 -12.63
C GLY A 400 7.84 -9.16 -12.02
N ILE A 401 6.82 -8.32 -11.80
CA ILE A 401 6.99 -7.01 -11.14
C ILE A 401 7.48 -7.19 -9.70
N MET A 402 6.86 -8.07 -8.93
CA MET A 402 7.22 -8.28 -7.52
C MET A 402 8.61 -8.89 -7.35
N GLU A 403 9.00 -9.83 -8.21
CA GLU A 403 10.35 -10.39 -8.26
C GLU A 403 11.40 -9.32 -8.63
N ASN A 404 11.09 -8.43 -9.57
CA ASN A 404 11.94 -7.30 -9.92
C ASN A 404 12.05 -6.27 -8.80
N ILE A 405 10.97 -6.00 -8.06
CA ILE A 405 11.03 -5.13 -6.88
C ILE A 405 12.03 -5.70 -5.89
N PHE A 406 11.93 -6.99 -5.57
CA PHE A 406 12.87 -7.62 -4.64
C PHE A 406 14.32 -7.54 -5.16
N ALA A 407 14.55 -7.87 -6.43
CA ALA A 407 15.90 -7.83 -7.01
C ALA A 407 16.53 -6.43 -6.92
N ASN A 408 15.76 -5.38 -7.19
CA ASN A 408 16.24 -4.00 -7.09
C ASN A 408 16.51 -3.58 -5.64
N VAL A 409 15.64 -3.99 -4.71
CA VAL A 409 15.79 -3.72 -3.27
C VAL A 409 17.04 -4.41 -2.72
N ASP A 410 17.25 -5.68 -3.07
CA ASP A 410 18.42 -6.46 -2.64
C ASP A 410 19.73 -5.91 -3.23
N ALA A 411 19.72 -5.53 -4.51
CA ALA A 411 20.86 -4.91 -5.17
C ALA A 411 21.24 -3.58 -4.52
N ALA A 412 20.28 -2.70 -4.26
CA ALA A 412 20.52 -1.42 -3.60
C ALA A 412 21.04 -1.61 -2.16
N ALA A 413 20.48 -2.54 -1.41
CA ALA A 413 20.98 -2.86 -0.07
C ALA A 413 22.45 -3.32 -0.08
N LYS A 414 22.81 -4.20 -1.03
CA LYS A 414 24.20 -4.68 -1.18
C LYS A 414 25.16 -3.58 -1.61
N GLU A 415 24.80 -2.77 -2.59
CA GLU A 415 25.61 -1.70 -3.16
C GLU A 415 26.02 -0.68 -2.09
N TYR A 416 25.09 -0.33 -1.20
CA TYR A 416 25.33 0.66 -0.14
C TYR A 416 25.76 0.07 1.21
N GLY A 417 26.12 -1.22 1.25
CA GLY A 417 26.67 -1.86 2.44
C GLY A 417 25.65 -2.26 3.52
N PHE A 418 24.38 -2.36 3.15
CA PHE A 418 23.27 -2.77 4.02
C PHE A 418 22.74 -4.16 3.66
N GLU A 419 23.61 -5.11 3.35
CA GLU A 419 23.22 -6.45 2.91
C GLU A 419 22.14 -7.05 3.83
N LYS A 420 21.05 -7.57 3.21
CA LYS A 420 19.85 -8.10 3.87
C LYS A 420 18.99 -7.09 4.64
N ASN A 421 19.35 -5.81 4.66
CA ASN A 421 18.47 -4.76 5.17
C ASN A 421 17.57 -4.24 4.03
N TYR A 422 16.46 -4.94 3.80
CA TYR A 422 15.54 -4.62 2.72
C TYR A 422 14.69 -3.36 2.98
N VAL A 423 14.64 -2.87 4.22
CA VAL A 423 14.02 -1.57 4.55
C VAL A 423 14.82 -0.44 3.93
N VAL A 424 16.13 -0.42 4.20
CA VAL A 424 17.05 0.58 3.63
C VAL A 424 17.12 0.39 2.11
N GLY A 425 17.27 -0.85 1.64
CA GLY A 425 17.30 -1.16 0.20
C GLY A 425 16.09 -0.64 -0.56
N ALA A 426 14.88 -0.78 0.00
CA ALA A 426 13.65 -0.29 -0.61
C ALA A 426 13.61 1.25 -0.69
N ASN A 427 14.06 1.94 0.36
CA ASN A 427 14.13 3.39 0.36
C ASN A 427 15.15 3.91 -0.68
N ILE A 428 16.33 3.33 -0.72
CA ILE A 428 17.38 3.71 -1.68
C ILE A 428 16.95 3.42 -3.12
N ALA A 429 16.47 2.22 -3.42
CA ALA A 429 16.05 1.86 -4.77
C ALA A 429 14.91 2.76 -5.29
N GLY A 430 13.92 3.05 -4.44
CA GLY A 430 12.84 3.96 -4.78
C GLY A 430 13.31 5.39 -5.01
N PHE A 431 14.18 5.89 -4.16
CA PHE A 431 14.75 7.24 -4.25
C PHE A 431 15.58 7.43 -5.52
N LEU A 432 16.54 6.57 -5.78
CA LEU A 432 17.45 6.70 -6.92
C LEU A 432 16.70 6.77 -8.25
N LYS A 433 15.69 5.96 -8.43
CA LYS A 433 14.88 5.98 -9.66
C LYS A 433 14.16 7.32 -9.87
N VAL A 434 13.60 7.90 -8.82
CA VAL A 434 12.93 9.20 -8.88
C VAL A 434 13.94 10.31 -9.17
N VAL A 435 15.07 10.30 -8.49
CA VAL A 435 16.14 11.30 -8.64
C VAL A 435 16.74 11.26 -10.04
N ASP A 436 16.99 10.08 -10.58
CA ASP A 436 17.48 9.94 -11.96
C ASP A 436 16.53 10.56 -12.97
N ALA A 437 15.24 10.32 -12.79
CA ALA A 437 14.22 10.93 -13.66
C ALA A 437 14.15 12.45 -13.48
N MET A 438 14.17 12.95 -12.24
CA MET A 438 14.17 14.39 -11.96
C MET A 438 15.38 15.09 -12.56
N ASN A 439 16.57 14.50 -12.42
CA ASN A 439 17.82 15.04 -12.98
C ASN A 439 17.83 15.03 -14.52
N ALA A 440 17.34 13.95 -15.14
CA ALA A 440 17.26 13.81 -16.59
C ALA A 440 16.28 14.81 -17.23
N GLN A 441 15.20 15.16 -16.53
CA GLN A 441 14.19 16.09 -17.02
C GLN A 441 14.53 17.58 -16.72
N GLY A 442 15.53 17.81 -15.88
CA GLY A 442 15.97 19.16 -15.51
C GLY A 442 15.14 19.81 -14.41
N ILE A 443 15.15 21.12 -14.38
CA ILE A 443 14.43 21.92 -13.36
C ILE A 443 13.11 22.38 -13.96
N VAL A 444 12.07 21.61 -13.67
CA VAL A 444 10.70 21.82 -14.15
C VAL A 444 9.72 21.96 -13.01
#